data_97adc949cba6349b43d8adbdc3368ed0
#
_entry.id   97adc949cba6349b43d8adbdc3368ed0
#
_cell.length_a   1.000
_cell.length_b   1.000
_cell.length_c   1.000
_cell.angle_alpha   90.00
_cell.angle_beta   90.00
_cell.angle_gamma   90.00
#
_symmetry.space_group_name_H-M   'P 1'
#
loop_
_entity.id
_entity.type
_entity.pdbx_description
1 polymer ?
#
loop_
_entity_poly.entity_id
_entity_poly.type
_entity_poly.pdbx_seq_one_letter_code
_entity_poly.pdbx_strand_id
1 'polypeptide(L)'
;LTIVIPCKNEKEVVSKTLDLLNYQTNIRGVKVIVCDSSDDEYTNLLLFNKPEYNFELKITDGGLPAIARNNGFKLVSTPYVLFMDADIFLLDSEVLSKTVLKIQNEDLDLVSVRFRTTNGDYNYVYKVFNVLQKLSMFISPFCLGGFMLTKTSKFIEIGGFDEEVKIAEDYVYSKQIKRNKFKIQDGLIYTLPRRFHNKGLWYMTKLMIGSVLNTNNKEYFKDSKSYWS
;
A
#
# COMPACT_ATOMS: atom_id res chain seq x y z
N LEU A 1 0.86 15.85 3.12
CA LEU A 1 0.72 14.41 2.97
C LEU A 1 -0.54 13.91 3.69
N THR A 2 -1.28 13.00 3.05
CA THR A 2 -2.32 12.18 3.71
C THR A 2 -1.95 10.70 3.52
N ILE A 3 -2.19 9.88 4.55
CA ILE A 3 -1.95 8.43 4.50
C ILE A 3 -3.32 7.74 4.53
N VAL A 4 -3.55 6.78 3.63
CA VAL A 4 -4.78 5.99 3.54
C VAL A 4 -4.45 4.52 3.77
N ILE A 5 -5.08 3.91 4.76
CA ILE A 5 -4.80 2.54 5.23
C ILE A 5 -6.08 1.71 5.12
N PRO A 6 -6.22 0.82 4.11
CA PRO A 6 -7.27 -0.18 4.13
C PRO A 6 -7.03 -1.16 5.27
N CYS A 7 -8.07 -1.46 6.05
CA CYS A 7 -8.01 -2.32 7.22
C CYS A 7 -9.17 -3.31 7.21
N LYS A 8 -8.88 -4.59 7.49
CA LYS A 8 -9.90 -5.62 7.71
C LYS A 8 -9.39 -6.67 8.68
N ASN A 9 -10.01 -6.76 9.87
CA ASN A 9 -9.73 -7.77 10.90
C ASN A 9 -8.24 -7.83 11.29
N GLU A 10 -7.59 -6.65 11.36
CA GLU A 10 -6.13 -6.55 11.59
C GLU A 10 -5.76 -6.52 13.08
N LYS A 11 -6.75 -6.40 13.99
CA LYS A 11 -6.53 -6.46 15.45
C LYS A 11 -5.34 -5.59 15.91
N GLU A 12 -4.43 -6.19 16.67
CA GLU A 12 -3.23 -5.51 17.19
C GLU A 12 -2.24 -5.08 16.10
N VAL A 13 -2.34 -5.62 14.90
CA VAL A 13 -1.42 -5.31 13.80
C VAL A 13 -1.58 -3.86 13.35
N VAL A 14 -2.83 -3.39 13.18
CA VAL A 14 -3.09 -1.98 12.78
C VAL A 14 -2.64 -1.01 13.86
N SER A 15 -2.84 -1.34 15.15
CA SER A 15 -2.36 -0.51 16.26
C SER A 15 -0.84 -0.36 16.21
N LYS A 16 -0.10 -1.46 16.05
CA LYS A 16 1.36 -1.43 15.90
C LYS A 16 1.81 -0.61 14.70
N THR A 17 1.09 -0.69 13.58
CA THR A 17 1.38 0.13 12.39
C THR A 17 1.20 1.61 12.67
N LEU A 18 0.12 2.00 13.37
CA LEU A 18 -0.14 3.39 13.78
C LEU A 18 0.91 3.89 14.78
N ASP A 19 1.30 3.06 15.75
CA ASP A 19 2.36 3.38 16.69
C ASP A 19 3.69 3.67 15.97
N LEU A 20 4.09 2.83 15.01
CA LEU A 20 5.31 3.05 14.22
C LEU A 20 5.22 4.28 13.31
N LEU A 21 4.04 4.60 12.78
CA LEU A 21 3.81 5.87 12.08
C LEU A 21 4.03 7.06 13.00
N ASN A 22 3.61 6.97 14.27
CA ASN A 22 3.75 8.04 15.24
C ASN A 22 5.21 8.44 15.53
N TYR A 23 6.15 7.53 15.28
CA TYR A 23 7.59 7.77 15.42
C TYR A 23 8.26 8.30 14.13
N GLN A 24 7.51 8.46 13.03
CA GLN A 24 8.10 8.96 11.79
C GLN A 24 8.43 10.45 11.88
N THR A 25 9.60 10.82 11.35
CA THR A 25 10.02 12.22 11.24
C THR A 25 9.02 13.01 10.39
N ASN A 26 8.63 14.20 10.86
CA ASN A 26 7.66 15.08 10.22
C ASN A 26 6.22 14.52 10.14
N ILE A 27 5.84 13.62 11.04
CA ILE A 27 4.47 13.08 11.07
C ILE A 27 3.43 14.08 11.60
N ARG A 28 3.84 15.12 12.33
CA ARG A 28 2.92 16.15 12.87
C ARG A 28 2.16 16.86 11.76
N GLY A 29 0.83 16.93 11.91
CA GLY A 29 -0.04 17.54 10.92
C GLY A 29 -0.35 16.65 9.70
N VAL A 30 0.18 15.44 9.64
CA VAL A 30 -0.25 14.44 8.66
C VAL A 30 -1.63 13.91 9.05
N LYS A 31 -2.50 13.73 8.06
CA LYS A 31 -3.78 13.03 8.23
C LYS A 31 -3.58 11.55 7.90
N VAL A 32 -4.00 10.68 8.81
CA VAL A 32 -4.03 9.23 8.62
C VAL A 32 -5.49 8.78 8.59
N ILE A 33 -5.91 8.13 7.52
CA ILE A 33 -7.29 7.68 7.30
C ILE A 33 -7.27 6.16 7.27
N VAL A 34 -7.87 5.54 8.26
CA VAL A 34 -8.09 4.09 8.30
C VAL A 34 -9.46 3.80 7.67
N CYS A 35 -9.47 3.02 6.58
CA CYS A 35 -10.67 2.60 5.88
C CYS A 35 -11.02 1.20 6.37
N ASP A 36 -11.91 1.13 7.36
CA ASP A 36 -12.18 -0.10 8.11
C ASP A 36 -13.32 -0.91 7.50
N SER A 37 -13.05 -2.18 7.24
CA SER A 37 -14.00 -3.19 6.74
C SER A 37 -14.14 -4.35 7.71
N SER A 38 -13.73 -4.16 8.96
CA SER A 38 -13.65 -5.25 9.94
C SER A 38 -15.04 -5.69 10.39
N ASP A 39 -15.21 -6.98 10.49
CA ASP A 39 -16.40 -7.64 11.03
C ASP A 39 -16.21 -7.94 12.53
N ASP A 40 -14.99 -7.77 13.07
CA ASP A 40 -14.66 -8.02 14.47
C ASP A 40 -14.75 -6.74 15.30
N GLU A 41 -15.42 -6.83 16.45
CA GLU A 41 -15.56 -5.71 17.39
C GLU A 41 -14.21 -5.26 17.97
N TYR A 42 -13.19 -6.12 17.98
CA TYR A 42 -11.91 -5.84 18.59
C TYR A 42 -11.10 -4.80 17.81
N THR A 43 -11.08 -4.91 16.48
CA THR A 43 -10.44 -3.90 15.64
C THR A 43 -11.13 -2.55 15.81
N ASN A 44 -12.46 -2.53 15.85
CA ASN A 44 -13.23 -1.32 16.10
C ASN A 44 -12.89 -0.69 17.46
N LEU A 45 -12.84 -1.49 18.54
CA LEU A 45 -12.50 -1.01 19.88
C LEU A 45 -11.09 -0.40 19.94
N LEU A 46 -10.10 -1.00 19.27
CA LEU A 46 -8.74 -0.46 19.22
C LEU A 46 -8.68 0.89 18.49
N LEU A 47 -9.47 1.06 17.44
CA LEU A 47 -9.54 2.31 16.70
C LEU A 47 -10.30 3.41 17.48
N PHE A 48 -11.29 3.03 18.29
CA PHE A 48 -12.02 3.97 19.16
C PHE A 48 -11.23 4.39 20.40
N ASN A 49 -10.53 3.48 21.05
CA ASN A 49 -9.71 3.73 22.25
C ASN A 49 -8.27 4.12 21.89
N LYS A 50 -8.10 4.85 20.80
CA LYS A 50 -6.79 5.26 20.30
C LYS A 50 -6.01 6.12 21.31
N PRO A 51 -4.69 5.89 21.44
CA PRO A 51 -3.82 6.83 22.12
C PRO A 51 -3.77 8.18 21.38
N GLU A 52 -3.27 9.21 22.03
CA GLU A 52 -2.96 10.47 21.36
C GLU A 52 -1.76 10.28 20.41
N TYR A 53 -2.04 10.39 19.12
CA TYR A 53 -1.00 10.37 18.08
C TYR A 53 -0.57 11.81 17.72
N ASN A 54 0.66 11.96 17.22
CA ASN A 54 1.14 13.22 16.66
C ASN A 54 0.52 13.57 15.30
N PHE A 55 -0.33 12.72 14.76
CA PHE A 55 -1.07 12.89 13.51
C PHE A 55 -2.59 12.89 13.74
N GLU A 56 -3.35 13.45 12.80
CA GLU A 56 -4.82 13.39 12.82
C GLU A 56 -5.29 12.01 12.34
N LEU A 57 -5.87 11.18 13.22
CA LEU A 57 -6.47 9.90 12.85
C LEU A 57 -7.95 10.05 12.54
N LYS A 58 -8.35 9.62 11.32
CA LYS A 58 -9.75 9.46 10.90
C LYS A 58 -10.04 8.01 10.56
N ILE A 59 -11.27 7.59 10.82
CA ILE A 59 -11.79 6.28 10.44
C ILE A 59 -12.94 6.50 9.47
N THR A 60 -13.03 5.72 8.43
CA THR A 60 -14.10 5.75 7.42
C THR A 60 -14.41 4.33 6.95
N ASP A 61 -15.51 4.19 6.21
CA ASP A 61 -15.93 2.90 5.66
C ASP A 61 -14.88 2.35 4.68
N GLY A 62 -14.61 1.06 4.80
CA GLY A 62 -13.68 0.32 3.98
C GLY A 62 -14.33 -0.32 2.74
N GLY A 63 -14.10 -1.60 2.55
CA GLY A 63 -14.52 -2.42 1.41
C GLY A 63 -13.37 -3.32 0.94
N LEU A 64 -13.46 -3.86 -0.27
CA LEU A 64 -12.29 -4.48 -0.92
C LEU A 64 -11.18 -3.42 -1.08
N PRO A 65 -9.90 -3.81 -1.19
CA PRO A 65 -8.78 -2.88 -1.15
C PRO A 65 -8.87 -1.69 -2.10
N ALA A 66 -9.33 -1.89 -3.34
CA ALA A 66 -9.55 -0.79 -4.29
C ALA A 66 -10.61 0.20 -3.78
N ILE A 67 -11.75 -0.32 -3.31
CA ILE A 67 -12.87 0.47 -2.78
C ILE A 67 -12.43 1.22 -1.51
N ALA A 68 -11.79 0.52 -0.56
CA ALA A 68 -11.31 1.12 0.68
C ALA A 68 -10.33 2.27 0.43
N ARG A 69 -9.35 2.08 -0.47
CA ARG A 69 -8.40 3.14 -0.84
C ARG A 69 -9.10 4.33 -1.51
N ASN A 70 -10.07 4.09 -2.41
CA ASN A 70 -10.86 5.16 -3.03
C ASN A 70 -11.73 5.89 -2.00
N ASN A 71 -12.35 5.19 -1.05
CA ASN A 71 -13.14 5.81 0.02
C ASN A 71 -12.27 6.72 0.90
N GLY A 72 -11.09 6.26 1.31
CA GLY A 72 -10.13 7.08 2.04
C GLY A 72 -9.65 8.28 1.21
N PHE A 73 -9.45 8.09 -0.09
CA PHE A 73 -9.02 9.17 -0.99
C PHE A 73 -10.03 10.32 -1.07
N LYS A 74 -11.32 10.09 -0.94
CA LYS A 74 -12.36 11.15 -0.91
C LYS A 74 -12.12 12.19 0.18
N LEU A 75 -11.37 11.84 1.23
CA LEU A 75 -11.01 12.70 2.36
C LEU A 75 -9.62 13.36 2.22
N VAL A 76 -8.91 13.11 1.10
CA VAL A 76 -7.58 13.66 0.84
C VAL A 76 -7.69 15.07 0.31
N SER A 77 -6.96 16.01 0.94
CA SER A 77 -6.87 17.41 0.52
C SER A 77 -5.43 17.88 0.32
N THR A 78 -4.46 16.98 0.46
CA THR A 78 -3.03 17.30 0.37
C THR A 78 -2.47 16.97 -1.02
N PRO A 79 -1.33 17.57 -1.43
CA PRO A 79 -0.73 17.34 -2.75
C PRO A 79 -0.26 15.89 -2.98
N TYR A 80 -0.03 15.13 -1.91
CA TYR A 80 0.46 13.76 -1.98
C TYR A 80 -0.39 12.85 -1.09
N VAL A 81 -0.66 11.64 -1.56
CA VAL A 81 -1.32 10.56 -0.81
C VAL A 81 -0.42 9.32 -0.79
N LEU A 82 -0.26 8.74 0.38
CA LEU A 82 0.35 7.44 0.59
C LEU A 82 -0.74 6.41 0.83
N PHE A 83 -0.87 5.43 -0.05
CA PHE A 83 -1.63 4.21 0.22
C PHE A 83 -0.69 3.21 0.88
N MET A 84 -1.05 2.74 2.08
CA MET A 84 -0.23 1.85 2.90
C MET A 84 -1.10 0.77 3.53
N ASP A 85 -0.69 -0.50 3.42
CA ASP A 85 -1.43 -1.59 4.05
C ASP A 85 -1.29 -1.57 5.59
N ALA A 86 -2.30 -2.12 6.27
CA ALA A 86 -2.38 -2.10 7.73
C ALA A 86 -1.29 -2.95 8.44
N ASP A 87 -0.58 -3.81 7.70
CA ASP A 87 0.51 -4.64 8.20
C ASP A 87 1.91 -4.18 7.76
N ILE A 88 2.05 -2.91 7.40
CA ILE A 88 3.33 -2.29 7.03
C ILE A 88 3.97 -1.61 8.23
N PHE A 89 5.21 -2.00 8.55
CA PHE A 89 5.97 -1.50 9.68
C PHE A 89 7.15 -0.65 9.21
N LEU A 90 7.12 0.63 9.57
CA LEU A 90 8.14 1.62 9.26
C LEU A 90 9.13 1.69 10.43
N LEU A 91 10.14 0.80 10.46
CA LEU A 91 11.12 0.74 11.54
C LEU A 91 12.19 1.86 11.48
N ASP A 92 12.49 2.37 10.27
CA ASP A 92 13.33 3.56 10.08
C ASP A 92 12.42 4.80 10.15
N SER A 93 12.68 5.67 11.12
CA SER A 93 11.90 6.90 11.35
C SER A 93 11.95 7.91 10.20
N GLU A 94 12.85 7.75 9.26
CA GLU A 94 13.03 8.69 8.14
C GLU A 94 12.50 8.18 6.80
N VAL A 95 12.01 6.93 6.72
CA VAL A 95 11.58 6.37 5.44
C VAL A 95 10.46 7.18 4.79
N LEU A 96 9.52 7.66 5.60
CA LEU A 96 8.40 8.48 5.12
C LEU A 96 8.89 9.82 4.58
N SER A 97 9.67 10.56 5.37
CA SER A 97 10.20 11.87 4.99
C SER A 97 11.10 11.80 3.76
N LYS A 98 12.00 10.81 3.69
CA LYS A 98 12.87 10.57 2.53
C LYS A 98 12.07 10.26 1.27
N THR A 99 10.97 9.50 1.39
CA THR A 99 10.12 9.16 0.23
C THR A 99 9.34 10.38 -0.26
N VAL A 100 8.85 11.22 0.66
CA VAL A 100 8.19 12.50 0.30
C VAL A 100 9.17 13.45 -0.38
N LEU A 101 10.37 13.61 0.15
CA LEU A 101 11.39 14.44 -0.48
C LEU A 101 11.76 13.94 -1.89
N LYS A 102 11.82 12.61 -2.09
CA LYS A 102 12.13 12.04 -3.39
C LYS A 102 11.07 12.35 -4.44
N ILE A 103 9.78 12.16 -4.11
CA ILE A 103 8.69 12.46 -5.05
C ILE A 103 8.66 13.95 -5.43
N GLN A 104 8.98 14.83 -4.46
CA GLN A 104 9.02 16.27 -4.66
C GLN A 104 10.21 16.70 -5.54
N ASN A 105 11.43 16.31 -5.14
CA ASN A 105 12.66 16.78 -5.77
C ASN A 105 12.84 16.26 -7.20
N GLU A 106 12.36 15.06 -7.49
CA GLU A 106 12.46 14.44 -8.82
C GLU A 106 11.17 14.61 -9.63
N ASP A 107 10.19 15.35 -9.13
CA ASP A 107 8.88 15.57 -9.77
C ASP A 107 8.22 14.28 -10.26
N LEU A 108 8.20 13.24 -9.40
CA LEU A 108 7.66 11.92 -9.73
C LEU A 108 6.15 11.86 -9.51
N ASP A 109 5.48 10.93 -10.18
CA ASP A 109 4.06 10.66 -10.01
C ASP A 109 3.79 9.53 -9.01
N LEU A 110 4.73 8.58 -8.89
CA LEU A 110 4.63 7.43 -7.97
C LEU A 110 6.01 7.04 -7.44
N VAL A 111 6.09 6.84 -6.13
CA VAL A 111 7.27 6.30 -5.45
C VAL A 111 6.86 5.17 -4.54
N SER A 112 7.61 4.07 -4.56
CA SER A 112 7.52 2.98 -3.60
C SER A 112 8.89 2.73 -2.97
N VAL A 113 8.97 1.75 -2.08
CA VAL A 113 10.17 1.38 -1.33
C VAL A 113 10.42 -0.12 -1.41
N ARG A 114 11.51 -0.59 -0.81
CA ARG A 114 11.82 -2.02 -0.73
C ARG A 114 11.12 -2.67 0.44
N PHE A 115 10.75 -3.94 0.27
CA PHE A 115 10.04 -4.74 1.25
C PHE A 115 10.91 -5.86 1.83
N ARG A 116 10.67 -6.17 3.10
CA ARG A 116 11.12 -7.39 3.80
C ARG A 116 10.03 -7.89 4.72
N THR A 117 10.17 -9.14 5.19
CA THR A 117 9.31 -9.67 6.25
C THR A 117 9.90 -9.39 7.63
N THR A 118 9.03 -9.30 8.63
CA THR A 118 9.44 -9.02 10.02
C THR A 118 10.21 -10.17 10.66
N ASN A 119 9.90 -11.41 10.29
CA ASN A 119 10.47 -12.64 10.86
C ASN A 119 11.56 -13.30 9.99
N GLY A 120 11.82 -12.75 8.80
CA GLY A 120 12.78 -13.30 7.85
C GLY A 120 12.24 -14.35 6.88
N ASP A 121 11.06 -14.93 7.15
CA ASP A 121 10.41 -15.90 6.28
C ASP A 121 10.12 -15.30 4.91
N TYR A 122 10.35 -16.05 3.85
CA TYR A 122 10.15 -15.60 2.46
C TYR A 122 10.93 -14.34 2.05
N ASN A 123 11.94 -13.91 2.81
CA ASN A 123 12.77 -12.74 2.44
C ASN A 123 13.42 -12.88 1.05
N TYR A 124 13.71 -14.12 0.60
CA TYR A 124 14.22 -14.38 -0.74
C TYR A 124 13.20 -14.00 -1.83
N VAL A 125 11.89 -14.20 -1.56
CA VAL A 125 10.82 -13.81 -2.46
C VAL A 125 10.76 -12.28 -2.56
N TYR A 126 10.78 -11.58 -1.43
CA TYR A 126 10.79 -10.11 -1.41
C TYR A 126 12.06 -9.52 -2.04
N LYS A 127 13.22 -10.21 -1.95
CA LYS A 127 14.41 -9.81 -2.70
C LYS A 127 14.16 -9.85 -4.22
N VAL A 128 13.52 -10.90 -4.71
CA VAL A 128 13.13 -11.01 -6.14
C VAL A 128 12.15 -9.89 -6.49
N PHE A 129 11.12 -9.66 -5.69
CA PHE A 129 10.16 -8.57 -5.91
C PHE A 129 10.84 -7.20 -5.97
N ASN A 130 11.73 -6.91 -5.04
CA ASN A 130 12.47 -5.65 -5.01
C ASN A 130 13.30 -5.46 -6.29
N VAL A 131 13.91 -6.53 -6.82
CA VAL A 131 14.62 -6.49 -8.11
C VAL A 131 13.65 -6.26 -9.26
N LEU A 132 12.51 -6.97 -9.30
CA LEU A 132 11.50 -6.79 -10.33
C LEU A 132 10.90 -5.39 -10.33
N GLN A 133 10.61 -4.81 -9.15
CA GLN A 133 10.19 -3.42 -9.03
C GLN A 133 11.26 -2.45 -9.59
N LYS A 134 12.55 -2.66 -9.29
CA LYS A 134 13.63 -1.85 -9.87
C LYS A 134 13.71 -1.98 -11.39
N LEU A 135 13.60 -3.19 -11.92
CA LEU A 135 13.61 -3.42 -13.37
C LEU A 135 12.37 -2.82 -14.06
N SER A 136 11.24 -2.80 -13.39
CA SER A 136 9.99 -2.24 -13.93
C SER A 136 10.09 -0.75 -14.22
N MET A 137 10.98 -0.01 -13.55
CA MET A 137 11.26 1.39 -13.88
C MET A 137 11.71 1.60 -15.33
N PHE A 138 12.25 0.58 -15.97
CA PHE A 138 12.75 0.65 -17.35
C PHE A 138 11.76 0.07 -18.39
N ILE A 139 10.80 -0.74 -17.96
CA ILE A 139 9.87 -1.47 -18.86
C ILE A 139 8.44 -0.92 -18.69
N SER A 140 7.81 -1.23 -17.56
CA SER A 140 6.46 -0.80 -17.19
C SER A 140 6.37 -0.73 -15.68
N PRO A 141 6.00 0.41 -15.11
CA PRO A 141 5.93 0.56 -13.66
C PRO A 141 5.13 -0.53 -12.97
N PHE A 142 5.74 -1.07 -11.93
CA PHE A 142 5.12 -2.05 -11.05
C PHE A 142 5.54 -1.75 -9.62
N CYS A 143 4.58 -1.58 -8.71
CA CYS A 143 4.85 -1.52 -7.29
C CYS A 143 3.88 -2.39 -6.50
N LEU A 144 4.35 -2.86 -5.34
CA LEU A 144 3.52 -3.58 -4.39
C LEU A 144 2.59 -2.61 -3.65
N GLY A 145 1.33 -3.00 -3.47
CA GLY A 145 0.27 -2.17 -2.90
C GLY A 145 0.50 -1.72 -1.46
N GLY A 146 1.37 -2.43 -0.74
CA GLY A 146 1.65 -2.14 0.66
C GLY A 146 2.28 -0.76 0.93
N PHE A 147 2.87 -0.09 -0.08
CA PHE A 147 3.41 1.26 0.08
C PHE A 147 3.52 1.99 -1.27
N MET A 148 2.58 2.90 -1.53
CA MET A 148 2.43 3.62 -2.80
C MET A 148 2.24 5.11 -2.52
N LEU A 149 3.32 5.91 -2.57
CA LEU A 149 3.23 7.37 -2.47
C LEU A 149 3.01 7.94 -3.86
N THR A 150 1.88 8.62 -4.08
CA THR A 150 1.52 9.20 -5.37
C THR A 150 1.11 10.67 -5.26
N LYS A 151 1.27 11.44 -6.36
CA LYS A 151 0.67 12.77 -6.48
C LYS A 151 -0.85 12.65 -6.49
N THR A 152 -1.53 13.46 -5.67
CA THR A 152 -3.00 13.52 -5.65
C THR A 152 -3.57 13.88 -7.01
N SER A 153 -2.96 14.84 -7.72
CA SER A 153 -3.37 15.22 -9.09
C SER A 153 -3.27 14.06 -10.07
N LYS A 154 -2.21 13.24 -9.96
CA LYS A 154 -2.03 12.07 -10.84
C LYS A 154 -3.04 10.96 -10.53
N PHE A 155 -3.35 10.75 -9.26
CA PHE A 155 -4.36 9.79 -8.84
C PHE A 155 -5.75 10.17 -9.40
N ILE A 156 -6.10 11.46 -9.36
CA ILE A 156 -7.33 11.99 -9.95
C ILE A 156 -7.34 11.83 -11.49
N GLU A 157 -6.23 12.16 -12.16
CA GLU A 157 -6.08 12.04 -13.62
C GLU A 157 -6.32 10.59 -14.10
N ILE A 158 -5.82 9.60 -13.35
CA ILE A 158 -6.01 8.17 -13.66
C ILE A 158 -7.44 7.70 -13.36
N GLY A 159 -8.18 8.40 -12.48
CA GLY A 159 -9.52 8.01 -12.03
C GLY A 159 -9.52 7.11 -10.79
N GLY A 160 -8.40 7.04 -10.06
CA GLY A 160 -8.28 6.22 -8.86
C GLY A 160 -7.98 4.74 -9.14
N PHE A 161 -8.26 3.89 -8.15
CA PHE A 161 -8.24 2.44 -8.32
C PHE A 161 -9.53 1.97 -9.01
N ASP A 162 -9.41 1.05 -9.95
CA ASP A 162 -10.58 0.42 -10.58
C ASP A 162 -11.27 -0.52 -9.58
N GLU A 163 -12.49 -0.18 -9.15
CA GLU A 163 -13.25 -0.90 -8.12
C GLU A 163 -13.79 -2.26 -8.59
N GLU A 164 -13.82 -2.51 -9.89
CA GLU A 164 -14.16 -3.82 -10.44
C GLU A 164 -12.99 -4.82 -10.29
N VAL A 165 -11.78 -4.31 -10.11
CA VAL A 165 -10.56 -5.12 -9.93
C VAL A 165 -10.53 -5.68 -8.50
N LYS A 166 -10.54 -7.01 -8.39
CA LYS A 166 -10.53 -7.73 -7.11
C LYS A 166 -9.15 -8.25 -6.71
N ILE A 167 -8.19 -8.30 -7.65
CA ILE A 167 -6.82 -8.73 -7.40
C ILE A 167 -5.83 -7.83 -8.13
N ALA A 168 -4.66 -7.58 -7.54
CA ALA A 168 -3.55 -6.82 -8.13
C ALA A 168 -3.97 -5.40 -8.60
N GLU A 169 -4.83 -4.72 -7.85
CA GLU A 169 -5.26 -3.34 -8.10
C GLU A 169 -4.09 -2.36 -8.11
N ASP A 170 -3.06 -2.65 -7.31
CA ASP A 170 -1.79 -1.94 -7.26
C ASP A 170 -1.01 -2.03 -8.59
N TYR A 171 -0.96 -3.21 -9.18
CA TYR A 171 -0.37 -3.42 -10.49
C TYR A 171 -1.17 -2.70 -11.58
N VAL A 172 -2.51 -2.83 -11.57
CA VAL A 172 -3.38 -2.16 -12.55
C VAL A 172 -3.26 -0.64 -12.48
N TYR A 173 -3.09 -0.08 -11.29
CA TYR A 173 -2.83 1.34 -11.09
C TYR A 173 -1.41 1.73 -11.55
N SER A 174 -0.39 1.05 -11.04
CA SER A 174 1.01 1.45 -11.24
C SER A 174 1.45 1.40 -12.70
N LYS A 175 0.95 0.46 -13.51
CA LYS A 175 1.27 0.36 -14.95
C LYS A 175 0.81 1.57 -15.78
N GLN A 176 -0.11 2.40 -15.27
CA GLN A 176 -0.59 3.61 -15.92
C GLN A 176 0.36 4.81 -15.71
N ILE A 177 1.34 4.68 -14.81
CA ILE A 177 2.34 5.71 -14.56
C ILE A 177 3.43 5.68 -15.65
N LYS A 178 3.87 6.83 -16.11
CA LYS A 178 4.99 6.93 -17.06
C LYS A 178 6.28 6.44 -16.39
N ARG A 179 7.11 5.68 -17.11
CA ARG A 179 8.37 5.09 -16.60
C ARG A 179 9.30 6.11 -15.94
N ASN A 180 9.48 7.27 -16.55
CA ASN A 180 10.34 8.33 -16.03
C ASN A 180 9.73 9.08 -14.84
N LYS A 181 8.48 8.78 -14.46
CA LYS A 181 7.75 9.35 -13.31
C LYS A 181 7.55 8.34 -12.18
N PHE A 182 8.16 7.16 -12.28
CA PHE A 182 8.14 6.12 -11.25
C PHE A 182 9.55 5.81 -10.74
N LYS A 183 9.70 5.71 -9.43
CA LYS A 183 10.95 5.32 -8.77
C LYS A 183 10.72 4.46 -7.54
N ILE A 184 11.72 3.60 -7.25
CA ILE A 184 11.84 2.90 -5.97
C ILE A 184 12.89 3.64 -5.14
N GLN A 185 12.48 4.13 -3.98
CA GLN A 185 13.36 4.78 -3.02
C GLN A 185 14.14 3.69 -2.23
N ASP A 186 15.36 3.98 -1.80
CA ASP A 186 16.23 3.02 -1.11
C ASP A 186 15.85 2.74 0.35
N GLY A 187 14.69 3.22 0.83
CA GLY A 187 14.11 2.86 2.11
C GLY A 187 13.72 1.39 2.19
N LEU A 188 13.55 0.90 3.40
CA LEU A 188 13.15 -0.46 3.70
C LEU A 188 11.97 -0.46 4.67
N ILE A 189 10.91 -1.16 4.30
CA ILE A 189 9.75 -1.40 5.14
C ILE A 189 9.55 -2.89 5.38
N TYR A 190 8.80 -3.21 6.42
CA TYR A 190 8.58 -4.59 6.82
C TYR A 190 7.09 -4.93 6.76
N THR A 191 6.78 -6.17 6.40
CA THR A 191 5.40 -6.70 6.34
C THR A 191 5.33 -8.10 6.94
N LEU A 192 4.14 -8.56 7.23
CA LEU A 192 3.90 -9.92 7.68
C LEU A 192 3.75 -10.86 6.47
N PRO A 193 4.40 -12.03 6.46
CA PRO A 193 4.32 -12.99 5.36
C PRO A 193 3.03 -13.84 5.39
N ARG A 194 1.94 -13.34 6.00
CA ARG A 194 0.70 -14.10 6.25
C ARG A 194 0.12 -14.74 4.99
N ARG A 195 0.12 -14.01 3.88
CA ARG A 195 -0.43 -14.52 2.60
C ARG A 195 0.36 -15.71 2.07
N PHE A 196 1.69 -15.70 2.24
CA PHE A 196 2.53 -16.83 1.84
C PHE A 196 2.31 -18.04 2.76
N HIS A 197 2.10 -17.82 4.06
CA HIS A 197 1.77 -18.91 4.99
C HIS A 197 0.39 -19.50 4.70
N ASN A 198 -0.63 -18.66 4.44
CA ASN A 198 -2.00 -19.14 4.26
C ASN A 198 -2.27 -19.73 2.87
N LYS A 199 -1.75 -19.13 1.80
CA LYS A 199 -2.01 -19.53 0.41
C LYS A 199 -0.86 -20.32 -0.23
N GLY A 200 0.32 -20.27 0.38
CA GLY A 200 1.53 -20.92 -0.14
C GLY A 200 2.24 -20.13 -1.23
N LEU A 201 3.55 -20.36 -1.33
CA LEU A 201 4.42 -19.68 -2.30
C LEU A 201 3.98 -19.92 -3.74
N TRP A 202 3.61 -21.14 -4.09
CA TRP A 202 3.23 -21.51 -5.45
C TRP A 202 1.99 -20.77 -5.95
N TYR A 203 0.97 -20.65 -5.09
CA TYR A 203 -0.24 -19.88 -5.41
C TYR A 203 0.10 -18.41 -5.68
N MET A 204 0.88 -17.78 -4.78
CA MET A 204 1.27 -16.37 -4.92
C MET A 204 2.11 -16.13 -6.19
N THR A 205 3.04 -17.02 -6.49
CA THR A 205 3.86 -16.94 -7.72
C THR A 205 3.00 -17.09 -8.98
N LYS A 206 2.06 -18.05 -9.01
CA LYS A 206 1.12 -18.23 -10.13
C LYS A 206 0.23 -17.01 -10.34
N LEU A 207 -0.25 -16.41 -9.25
CA LEU A 207 -1.07 -15.19 -9.30
C LEU A 207 -0.30 -14.03 -9.94
N MET A 208 0.96 -13.84 -9.55
CA MET A 208 1.80 -12.77 -10.08
C MET A 208 2.13 -12.96 -11.56
N ILE A 209 2.60 -14.15 -11.93
CA ILE A 209 2.89 -14.46 -13.35
C ILE A 209 1.61 -14.30 -14.16
N GLY A 210 0.48 -14.79 -13.66
CA GLY A 210 -0.82 -14.62 -14.28
C GLY A 210 -1.21 -13.17 -14.49
N SER A 211 -0.97 -12.30 -13.51
CA SER A 211 -1.24 -10.86 -13.61
C SER A 211 -0.40 -10.19 -14.71
N VAL A 212 0.88 -10.56 -14.82
CA VAL A 212 1.76 -10.03 -15.87
C VAL A 212 1.33 -10.53 -17.27
N LEU A 213 1.04 -11.83 -17.40
CA LEU A 213 0.62 -12.42 -18.69
C LEU A 213 -0.75 -11.90 -19.15
N ASN A 214 -1.63 -11.55 -18.22
CA ASN A 214 -2.98 -11.05 -18.50
C ASN A 214 -3.10 -9.52 -18.36
N THR A 215 -2.01 -8.80 -18.48
CA THR A 215 -1.96 -7.34 -18.21
C THR A 215 -3.00 -6.53 -19.00
N ASN A 216 -3.43 -6.98 -20.16
CA ASN A 216 -4.44 -6.35 -21.02
C ASN A 216 -5.83 -6.99 -20.92
N ASN A 217 -5.99 -8.04 -20.12
CA ASN A 217 -7.26 -8.74 -19.94
C ASN A 217 -7.94 -8.26 -18.64
N LYS A 218 -8.84 -7.28 -18.73
CA LYS A 218 -9.54 -6.73 -17.59
C LYS A 218 -10.35 -7.78 -16.81
N GLU A 219 -10.97 -8.74 -17.50
CA GLU A 219 -11.79 -9.78 -16.86
C GLU A 219 -10.95 -10.70 -15.95
N TYR A 220 -9.65 -10.88 -16.27
CA TYR A 220 -8.74 -11.61 -15.40
C TYR A 220 -8.66 -11.03 -13.98
N PHE A 221 -8.69 -9.71 -13.84
CA PHE A 221 -8.54 -9.00 -12.58
C PHE A 221 -9.86 -8.85 -11.80
N LYS A 222 -11.00 -9.06 -12.45
CA LYS A 222 -12.34 -9.02 -11.81
C LYS A 222 -12.67 -10.30 -11.05
N ASP A 223 -12.01 -11.42 -11.36
CA ASP A 223 -12.15 -12.66 -10.62
C ASP A 223 -11.25 -12.66 -9.38
N SER A 224 -11.82 -12.84 -8.20
CA SER A 224 -11.06 -12.88 -6.94
C SER A 224 -10.11 -14.07 -6.81
N LYS A 225 -10.29 -15.13 -7.63
CA LYS A 225 -9.49 -16.37 -7.61
C LYS A 225 -9.28 -16.93 -6.21
N SER A 226 -10.29 -16.80 -5.34
CA SER A 226 -10.21 -17.17 -3.92
C SER A 226 -9.07 -16.45 -3.16
N TYR A 227 -8.65 -15.28 -3.62
CA TYR A 227 -7.55 -14.52 -2.99
C TYR A 227 -7.94 -13.98 -1.63
N TRP A 228 -9.22 -13.64 -1.44
CA TRP A 228 -9.78 -13.04 -0.23
C TRP A 228 -10.52 -14.04 0.66
N SER A 229 -10.61 -15.30 0.25
CA SER A 229 -11.23 -16.41 1.03
C SER A 229 -10.26 -17.02 2.04
#